data_b1462c3005d05e0d4d65663d9a029ed0
#
_entry.id   b1462c3005d05e0d4d65663d9a029ed0
#
_cell.length_a   1.000
_cell.length_b   1.000
_cell.length_c   1.000
_cell.angle_alpha   90.00
_cell.angle_beta   90.00
_cell.angle_gamma   90.00
#
_symmetry.space_group_name_H-M   'P 1'
#
loop_
_entity.id
_entity.type
_entity.pdbx_description
1 polymer ?
#
loop_
_entity_poly.entity_id
_entity_poly.type
_entity_poly.pdbx_seq_one_letter_code
_entity_poly.pdbx_strand_id
1 'polypeptide(L)'
;MNILHVKYAIEVAKLGSLSRAAETLLTAQPNISRSIKELESDLGITIFNRSAKGMELTPEGADFIRYATEMLKQIDELESFYKKGAPRRQRFSVSVPRACYISEAFAEFSKSNTT
;
A
#
# COMPACT_ATOMS: atom_id res chain seq x y z
N MET A 1 -7.22 6.23 4.44
CA MET A 1 -6.49 4.95 4.29
C MET A 1 -5.04 5.16 4.64
N ASN A 2 -4.48 4.27 5.41
CA ASN A 2 -3.11 4.42 5.88
C ASN A 2 -2.21 3.48 5.09
N ILE A 3 -1.13 4.00 4.52
CA ILE A 3 -0.23 3.19 3.70
C ILE A 3 0.39 2.05 4.50
N LEU A 4 0.67 2.26 5.76
CA LEU A 4 1.22 1.21 6.58
C LEU A 4 0.22 0.08 6.72
N HIS A 5 -1.06 0.40 6.88
CA HIS A 5 -2.09 -0.63 6.99
C HIS A 5 -2.19 -1.41 5.68
N VAL A 6 -1.98 -0.73 4.55
CA VAL A 6 -2.01 -1.39 3.26
C VAL A 6 -0.85 -2.36 3.16
N LYS A 7 0.32 -1.97 3.64
CA LYS A 7 1.48 -2.84 3.60
C LYS A 7 1.25 -4.07 4.48
N TYR A 8 0.61 -3.88 5.62
CA TYR A 8 0.32 -5.00 6.50
C TYR A 8 -0.63 -5.97 5.79
N ALA A 9 -1.65 -5.43 5.13
CA ALA A 9 -2.62 -6.30 4.45
C ALA A 9 -1.95 -7.10 3.33
N ILE A 10 -1.04 -6.47 2.60
CA ILE A 10 -0.35 -7.17 1.53
C ILE A 10 0.49 -8.30 2.09
N GLU A 11 1.15 -8.06 3.22
CA GLU A 11 1.99 -9.08 3.79
C GLU A 11 1.15 -10.25 4.31
N VAL A 12 0.01 -9.97 4.92
CA VAL A 12 -0.87 -11.01 5.40
C VAL A 12 -1.39 -11.82 4.21
N ALA A 13 -1.71 -11.16 3.11
CA ALA A 13 -2.19 -11.86 1.93
C ALA A 13 -1.12 -12.77 1.37
N LYS A 14 0.11 -12.30 1.37
CA LYS A 14 1.20 -13.06 0.84
C LYS A 14 1.49 -14.30 1.68
N LEU A 15 1.45 -14.18 2.99
CA LEU A 15 1.81 -15.29 3.87
C LEU A 15 0.61 -16.12 4.33
N GLY A 16 -0.58 -15.59 4.19
CA GLY A 16 -1.77 -16.32 4.59
C GLY A 16 -1.91 -16.46 6.10
N SER A 17 -1.22 -15.68 6.86
CA SER A 17 -1.19 -15.83 8.31
C SER A 17 -0.89 -14.54 9.01
N LEU A 18 -1.67 -14.19 10.01
CA LEU A 18 -1.42 -13.00 10.80
C LEU A 18 -0.16 -13.17 11.62
N SER A 19 0.07 -14.36 12.17
CA SER A 19 1.24 -14.58 12.98
C SER A 19 2.52 -14.45 12.19
N ARG A 20 2.53 -15.03 11.00
CA ARG A 20 3.74 -14.97 10.19
C ARG A 20 4.00 -13.57 9.69
N ALA A 21 2.94 -12.86 9.37
CA ALA A 21 3.10 -11.47 8.95
C ALA A 21 3.66 -10.65 10.09
N ALA A 22 3.19 -10.88 11.32
CA ALA A 22 3.66 -10.15 12.46
C ALA A 22 5.15 -10.41 12.68
N GLU A 23 5.58 -11.64 12.49
CA GLU A 23 6.98 -11.95 12.66
C GLU A 23 7.81 -11.26 11.60
N THR A 24 7.36 -11.30 10.36
CA THR A 24 8.09 -10.70 9.26
C THR A 24 8.17 -9.19 9.41
N LEU A 25 7.09 -8.59 9.88
CA LEU A 25 7.04 -7.14 9.99
C LEU A 25 7.54 -6.64 11.34
N LEU A 26 7.94 -7.54 12.20
CA LEU A 26 8.49 -7.21 13.50
C LEU A 26 7.52 -6.37 14.33
N THR A 27 6.29 -6.79 14.38
CA THR A 27 5.28 -6.10 15.14
C THR A 27 4.37 -7.13 15.79
N ALA A 28 3.53 -6.72 16.70
CA ALA A 28 2.64 -7.63 17.39
C ALA A 28 1.44 -7.96 16.53
N GLN A 29 0.99 -9.19 16.60
CA GLN A 29 -0.14 -9.62 15.81
C GLN A 29 -1.40 -8.77 16.05
N PRO A 30 -1.73 -8.35 17.28
CA PRO A 30 -2.90 -7.51 17.47
C PRO A 30 -2.83 -6.18 16.72
N ASN A 31 -1.64 -5.67 16.52
CA ASN A 31 -1.49 -4.42 15.80
C ASN A 31 -1.87 -4.62 14.34
N ILE A 32 -1.47 -5.72 13.74
CA ILE A 32 -1.79 -5.99 12.37
C ILE A 32 -3.28 -6.25 12.25
N SER A 33 -3.85 -7.01 13.16
CA SER A 33 -5.26 -7.33 13.10
C SER A 33 -6.10 -6.07 13.18
N ARG A 34 -5.73 -5.15 14.08
CA ARG A 34 -6.47 -3.93 14.24
C ARG A 34 -6.32 -3.05 13.00
N SER A 35 -5.12 -2.98 12.45
CA SER A 35 -4.86 -2.17 11.27
C SER A 35 -5.67 -2.65 10.07
N ILE A 36 -5.79 -3.95 9.93
CA ILE A 36 -6.55 -4.49 8.82
C ILE A 36 -8.03 -4.18 9.01
N LYS A 37 -8.53 -4.25 10.24
CA LYS A 37 -9.91 -3.94 10.47
C LYS A 37 -10.20 -2.47 10.19
N GLU A 38 -9.28 -1.60 10.53
CA GLU A 38 -9.46 -0.20 10.24
C GLU A 38 -9.44 0.04 8.74
N LEU A 39 -8.58 -0.66 8.03
CA LEU A 39 -8.52 -0.53 6.59
C LEU A 39 -9.82 -1.01 5.96
N GLU A 40 -10.35 -2.12 6.43
CA GLU A 40 -11.61 -2.63 5.92
C GLU A 40 -12.74 -1.62 6.18
N SER A 41 -12.71 -1.01 7.33
CA SER A 41 -13.72 -0.02 7.66
C SER A 41 -13.60 1.20 6.77
N ASP A 42 -12.40 1.66 6.51
CA ASP A 42 -12.17 2.82 5.66
C ASP A 42 -12.66 2.56 4.24
N LEU A 43 -12.47 1.35 3.75
CA LEU A 43 -12.83 1.04 2.38
C LEU A 43 -14.25 0.50 2.24
N GLY A 44 -14.84 0.11 3.34
CA GLY A 44 -16.19 -0.44 3.28
C GLY A 44 -16.27 -1.83 2.68
N ILE A 45 -15.19 -2.60 2.77
CA ILE A 45 -15.21 -3.96 2.24
C ILE A 45 -14.57 -4.90 3.25
N THR A 46 -14.77 -6.18 3.06
CA THR A 46 -14.08 -7.17 3.86
C THR A 46 -12.94 -7.70 2.99
N ILE A 47 -11.73 -7.55 3.46
CA ILE A 47 -10.57 -7.96 2.69
C ILE A 47 -10.25 -9.43 2.96
N PHE A 48 -10.32 -9.85 4.21
CA PHE A 48 -9.98 -11.21 4.58
C PHE A 48 -11.09 -11.92 5.33
N ASN A 49 -11.20 -13.23 5.09
CA ASN A 49 -12.04 -14.09 5.88
C ASN A 49 -11.11 -14.98 6.68
N ARG A 50 -11.42 -15.24 7.94
CA ARG A 50 -10.63 -16.15 8.72
C ARG A 50 -11.18 -17.51 8.53
N SER A 51 -10.34 -18.50 8.36
CA SER A 51 -10.79 -19.86 8.23
C SER A 51 -9.83 -20.75 8.98
N ALA A 52 -10.10 -22.01 9.06
CA ALA A 52 -9.23 -22.95 9.71
C ALA A 52 -7.87 -22.99 9.03
N LYS A 53 -7.81 -22.59 7.77
CA LYS A 53 -6.56 -22.58 7.07
C LYS A 53 -5.82 -21.28 7.21
N GLY A 54 -6.38 -20.31 7.87
CA GLY A 54 -5.72 -19.04 8.09
C GLY A 54 -6.51 -17.89 7.48
N MET A 55 -5.83 -16.91 6.97
CA MET A 55 -6.47 -15.74 6.41
C MET A 55 -6.58 -15.91 4.91
N GLU A 56 -7.81 -15.83 4.40
CA GLU A 56 -8.01 -15.96 2.97
C GLU A 56 -8.64 -14.71 2.42
N LEU A 57 -8.28 -14.32 1.23
CA LEU A 57 -8.83 -13.10 0.63
C LEU A 57 -10.24 -13.31 0.14
N THR A 58 -11.08 -12.29 0.34
CA THR A 58 -12.39 -12.30 -0.30
C THR A 58 -12.17 -11.85 -1.74
N PRO A 59 -13.16 -11.96 -2.61
CA PRO A 59 -13.01 -11.46 -3.97
C PRO A 59 -12.68 -9.97 -3.99
N GLU A 60 -13.34 -9.17 -3.15
CA GLU A 60 -13.04 -7.75 -3.08
C GLU A 60 -11.64 -7.55 -2.55
N GLY A 61 -11.24 -8.40 -1.58
CA GLY A 61 -9.91 -8.29 -1.03
C GLY A 61 -8.84 -8.61 -2.05
N ALA A 62 -9.08 -9.60 -2.90
CA ALA A 62 -8.12 -9.94 -3.93
C ALA A 62 -7.92 -8.78 -4.90
N ASP A 63 -9.01 -8.11 -5.27
CA ASP A 63 -8.91 -6.97 -6.16
C ASP A 63 -8.15 -5.86 -5.45
N PHE A 64 -8.47 -5.61 -4.18
CA PHE A 64 -7.81 -4.56 -3.45
C PHE A 64 -6.30 -4.82 -3.36
N ILE A 65 -5.91 -6.05 -3.05
CA ILE A 65 -4.49 -6.36 -2.89
C ILE A 65 -3.77 -6.20 -4.23
N ARG A 66 -4.41 -6.52 -5.33
CA ARG A 66 -3.78 -6.38 -6.61
C ARG A 66 -3.50 -4.91 -6.91
N TYR A 67 -4.51 -4.05 -6.71
CA TYR A 67 -4.33 -2.63 -6.97
C TYR A 67 -3.35 -2.02 -5.96
N ALA A 68 -3.42 -2.45 -4.71
CA ALA A 68 -2.55 -1.89 -3.69
C ALA A 68 -1.09 -2.25 -3.94
N THR A 69 -0.85 -3.47 -4.41
CA THR A 69 0.51 -3.90 -4.69
C THR A 69 1.10 -3.04 -5.79
N GLU A 70 0.29 -2.76 -6.81
CA GLU A 70 0.78 -1.95 -7.90
C GLU A 70 1.03 -0.54 -7.43
N MET A 71 0.18 0.01 -6.57
CA MET A 71 0.35 1.35 -6.07
C MET A 71 1.64 1.45 -5.27
N LEU A 72 1.91 0.47 -4.39
CA LEU A 72 3.11 0.53 -3.59
C LEU A 72 4.36 0.37 -4.43
N LYS A 73 4.27 -0.38 -5.53
CA LYS A 73 5.40 -0.54 -6.38
C LYS A 73 5.74 0.79 -7.01
N GLN A 74 4.72 1.56 -7.40
CA GLN A 74 4.95 2.86 -7.98
C GLN A 74 5.54 3.83 -6.97
N ILE A 75 5.11 3.76 -5.72
CA ILE A 75 5.65 4.61 -4.69
C ILE A 75 7.13 4.27 -4.47
N ASP A 76 7.47 2.98 -4.46
CA ASP A 76 8.84 2.58 -4.29
C ASP A 76 9.70 3.06 -5.45
N GLU A 77 9.19 2.99 -6.64
CA GLU A 77 9.94 3.44 -7.80
C GLU A 77 10.19 4.94 -7.73
N LEU A 78 9.20 5.68 -7.27
CA LEU A 78 9.35 7.11 -7.15
C LEU A 78 10.40 7.43 -6.10
N GLU A 79 10.33 6.77 -4.96
CA GLU A 79 11.29 7.02 -3.92
C GLU A 79 12.71 6.64 -4.35
N SER A 80 12.84 5.52 -5.05
CA SER A 80 14.13 5.11 -5.49
C SER A 80 14.72 6.09 -6.47
N PHE A 81 13.88 6.62 -7.33
CA PHE A 81 14.33 7.56 -8.32
C PHE A 81 14.95 8.76 -7.65
N TYR A 82 14.33 9.32 -6.64
CA TYR A 82 14.87 10.47 -5.99
C TYR A 82 15.99 10.15 -4.99
N LYS A 83 15.92 9.02 -4.33
CA LYS A 83 16.94 8.69 -3.41
C LYS A 83 18.26 8.39 -4.06
N LYS A 84 18.26 7.92 -5.30
CA LYS A 84 19.49 7.64 -5.95
C LYS A 84 20.18 8.90 -6.41
N GLY A 85 19.61 10.02 -6.15
CA GLY A 85 20.21 11.24 -6.50
C GLY A 85 20.34 11.46 -7.95
N ALA A 86 19.55 10.84 -8.70
CA ALA A 86 19.65 10.99 -10.09
C ALA A 86 19.53 12.41 -10.42
N PRO A 87 20.01 12.80 -11.47
CA PRO A 87 20.00 14.16 -11.87
C PRO A 87 18.63 14.59 -11.96
N ARG A 88 18.03 14.81 -10.90
CA ARG A 88 16.75 15.22 -10.87
C ARG A 88 16.36 16.27 -11.75
N ARG A 89 17.12 17.21 -11.91
CA ARG A 89 16.77 18.24 -12.70
C ARG A 89 16.33 17.85 -14.02
N GLN A 90 17.10 17.28 -14.77
CA GLN A 90 16.75 17.02 -16.02
C GLN A 90 15.65 16.06 -16.12
N ARG A 91 15.65 15.09 -15.36
CA ARG A 91 14.68 14.20 -15.50
C ARG A 91 13.44 14.74 -15.15
N PHE A 92 13.38 15.58 -14.20
CA PHE A 92 12.22 16.13 -13.75
C PHE A 92 11.58 16.89 -14.85
N SER A 93 12.30 17.61 -15.55
CA SER A 93 11.69 18.39 -16.54
C SER A 93 11.14 17.56 -17.61
N VAL A 94 11.68 16.49 -17.88
CA VAL A 94 11.19 15.70 -18.86
C VAL A 94 9.96 15.04 -18.54
N SER A 95 9.86 14.48 -17.43
CA SER A 95 8.74 13.74 -17.15
C SER A 95 7.58 14.48 -16.81
N VAL A 96 7.72 15.54 -16.25
CA VAL A 96 6.64 16.23 -15.83
C VAL A 96 5.50 16.32 -16.69
N PRO A 97 5.62 16.58 -17.78
CA PRO A 97 4.56 16.86 -18.57
C PRO A 97 3.44 15.96 -18.40
N ARG A 98 3.42 14.95 -18.66
CA ARG A 98 2.37 14.22 -18.62
C ARG A 98 2.01 13.82 -17.41
N ALA A 99 2.76 13.57 -16.75
CA ALA A 99 2.47 13.08 -15.57
C ALA A 99 1.80 13.98 -14.85
N CYS A 100 2.04 15.02 -15.03
CA CYS A 100 1.54 15.88 -14.24
C CYS A 100 0.22 15.95 -14.21
N TYR A 101 -0.32 15.69 -14.86
CA TYR A 101 -1.50 15.78 -14.75
C TYR A 101 -1.94 15.15 -13.78
N ILE A 102 -1.42 14.34 -13.65
CA ILE A 102 -1.78 13.62 -12.72
C ILE A 102 -1.26 14.28 -11.76
N SER A 103 -0.39 14.94 -11.97
CA SER A 103 0.23 15.48 -11.01
C SER A 103 -0.45 16.53 -10.39
N GLU A 104 -1.24 17.17 -10.91
CA GLU A 104 -1.84 18.11 -10.22
C GLU A 104 -2.70 17.47 -9.39
N ALA A 105 -3.42 16.64 -9.75
CA ALA A 105 -4.29 15.99 -8.93
C ALA A 105 -3.53 15.31 -7.97
N PHE A 106 -2.49 14.73 -8.32
CA PHE A 106 -1.75 14.04 -7.46
C PHE A 106 -1.07 14.88 -6.49
N ALA A 107 -0.73 15.95 -6.82
CA ALA A 107 -0.04 16.77 -5.96
C ALA A 107 -0.90 17.19 -4.88
N GLU A 108 -2.05 17.48 -5.09
CA GLU A 108 -2.80 17.84 -4.06
C GLU A 108 -3.12 16.73 -3.29
N PHE A 109 -3.28 15.63 -3.80
CA PHE A 109 -3.52 14.54 -3.09
C PHE A 109 -2.42 14.27 -2.19
N SER A 110 -1.28 14.35 -2.61
CA SER A 110 -0.21 14.04 -1.84
C SER A 110 0.04 15.02 -0.82
N LYS A 111 -0.19 16.18 -0.96
CA LYS A 111 0.09 17.05 0.01
C LYS A 111 -0.91 16.98 0.97
N SER A 112 -2.00 16.63 0.64
CA SER A 112 -2.92 16.52 1.59
C SER A 112 -2.67 15.31 2.28
N ASN A 113 -2.15 14.55 1.82
CA ASN A 113 -1.90 13.49 2.51
C ASN A 113 -0.73 13.19 2.47
N THR A 114 -0.19 13.39 2.09
CA THR A 114 0.82 13.22 1.92
C THR A 114 1.50 13.58 1.85
N THR A 115 1.24 13.84 1.78
CA THR A 115 1.64 14.22 1.40
C THR A 115 1.73 14.17 1.42
#